data_5c0246e05ac2f90cdbe9d8eb8ed5745d
#
_entry.id   5c0246e05ac2f90cdbe9d8eb8ed5745d
#
_cell.length_a   1.000
_cell.length_b   1.000
_cell.length_c   1.000
_cell.angle_alpha   90.00
_cell.angle_beta   90.00
_cell.angle_gamma   90.00
#
_symmetry.space_group_name_H-M   'P 1'
#
loop_
_entity.id
_entity.type
_entity.pdbx_description
1 polymer ?
#
loop_
_entity_poly.entity_id
_entity_poly.type
_entity_poly.pdbx_seq_one_letter_code
_entity_poly.pdbx_strand_id
1 'polypeptide(L)'
;MKKFGDLLFVWLGGLVIVSLAAIFQASPGYMDAEYYFAGGKLIWQGEAFREPFLWNYLADPKGLPAPAFTYWMPLASVIAWLGMTLGNSANFQIARLPFLILSSFIPPLTYALGWQIKGQRFTALFAAIMAWFPMYYLAYLPTTDTFAIYMILGSIWLILAGKVSGLGKGGCFLAGIISGLMHFARADGLFWMFIFFVMLVNAGIGKRRQQEKDFPFGGILLFLAGYLVVMGGWYGRNWMEFQTLFPPGNQRALFLHSYNDLFRYPASELTFAYLLKDGVTPLIYDRLYAIGQNFQTLIAVQMQILLFPLFMLGYWKKRSEPIVLAGSIAWLVMFGLMSVVFPFAGWRGGYFHASAAFQPLVWCLASEGLGSFVNWGVRKRGWNATQALQVFRVFILFFLLILTVYLYKVRVIGNDLSQPVWEESQKRQAQICHALRGVITGEERSEEAIMINNPIGFYLMCERSAVSVPVGGERAIRMVARQFEVRFLILESDHPAELADYFFAPRNTGVLTLIDNQPEWKIYRIHETP
;
A
#
# COMPACT_ATOMS: atom_id res chain seq x y z
N MET A 1 16.79 28.21 -16.88
CA MET A 1 15.67 28.02 -17.83
C MET A 1 15.50 26.56 -18.29
N LYS A 2 16.52 25.85 -18.85
CA LYS A 2 16.36 24.48 -19.39
C LYS A 2 15.88 23.45 -18.34
N LYS A 3 16.36 23.49 -17.08
CA LYS A 3 15.91 22.56 -16.01
C LYS A 3 14.44 22.74 -15.64
N PHE A 4 13.96 23.98 -15.58
CA PHE A 4 12.56 24.27 -15.28
C PHE A 4 11.64 23.74 -16.38
N GLY A 5 12.02 23.93 -17.65
CA GLY A 5 11.27 23.38 -18.79
C GLY A 5 11.18 21.85 -18.76
N ASP A 6 12.28 21.16 -18.38
CA ASP A 6 12.26 19.69 -18.24
C ASP A 6 11.29 19.23 -17.14
N LEU A 7 11.35 19.89 -15.95
CA LEU A 7 10.46 19.57 -14.83
C LEU A 7 8.99 19.79 -15.18
N LEU A 8 8.67 20.91 -15.82
CA LEU A 8 7.32 21.23 -16.26
C LEU A 8 6.82 20.20 -17.29
N PHE A 9 7.66 19.83 -18.26
CA PHE A 9 7.32 18.84 -19.29
C PHE A 9 7.00 17.48 -18.68
N VAL A 10 7.87 16.96 -17.79
CA VAL A 10 7.63 15.63 -17.18
C VAL A 10 6.45 15.65 -16.20
N TRP A 11 6.20 16.78 -15.53
CA TRP A 11 5.05 16.96 -14.68
C TRP A 11 3.73 16.95 -15.45
N LEU A 12 3.65 17.74 -16.53
CA LEU A 12 2.45 17.80 -17.38
C LEU A 12 2.16 16.43 -18.01
N GLY A 13 3.19 15.71 -18.51
CA GLY A 13 3.01 14.36 -19.02
C GLY A 13 2.49 13.39 -17.96
N GLY A 14 3.02 13.43 -16.75
CA GLY A 14 2.52 12.65 -15.61
C GLY A 14 1.07 12.97 -15.28
N LEU A 15 0.71 14.25 -15.22
CA LEU A 15 -0.66 14.69 -14.96
C LEU A 15 -1.64 14.21 -16.03
N VAL A 16 -1.27 14.31 -17.31
CA VAL A 16 -2.12 13.82 -18.40
C VAL A 16 -2.34 12.31 -18.28
N ILE A 17 -1.28 11.52 -18.07
CA ILE A 17 -1.39 10.06 -18.03
C ILE A 17 -2.22 9.59 -16.84
N VAL A 18 -1.99 10.13 -15.63
CA VAL A 18 -2.78 9.73 -14.46
C VAL A 18 -4.24 10.18 -14.56
N SER A 19 -4.50 11.34 -15.19
CA SER A 19 -5.87 11.82 -15.43
C SER A 19 -6.61 10.95 -16.45
N LEU A 20 -5.94 10.53 -17.52
CA LEU A 20 -6.51 9.58 -18.49
C LEU A 20 -6.81 8.21 -17.84
N ALA A 21 -5.89 7.71 -17.00
CA ALA A 21 -6.14 6.49 -16.25
C ALA A 21 -7.36 6.63 -15.32
N ALA A 22 -7.57 7.78 -14.69
CA ALA A 22 -8.69 8.02 -13.81
C ALA A 22 -10.08 7.92 -14.47
N ILE A 23 -10.20 8.05 -15.79
CA ILE A 23 -11.49 8.10 -16.53
C ILE A 23 -12.30 6.80 -16.34
N PHE A 24 -11.62 5.64 -16.31
CA PHE A 24 -12.27 4.33 -16.23
C PHE A 24 -12.42 3.81 -14.79
N GLN A 25 -12.24 4.67 -13.80
CA GLN A 25 -12.32 4.32 -12.37
C GLN A 25 -13.32 5.25 -11.68
N ALA A 26 -14.58 4.83 -11.66
CA ALA A 26 -15.66 5.60 -11.00
C ALA A 26 -15.70 5.36 -9.49
N SER A 27 -15.16 4.23 -9.02
CA SER A 27 -15.10 3.81 -7.62
C SER A 27 -13.67 3.55 -7.14
N PRO A 28 -13.44 3.33 -5.83
CA PRO A 28 -12.14 2.91 -5.30
C PRO A 28 -11.63 1.58 -5.88
N GLY A 29 -12.53 0.64 -6.20
CA GLY A 29 -12.28 -0.57 -6.97
C GLY A 29 -11.74 -1.77 -6.18
N TYR A 30 -11.14 -1.60 -5.01
CA TYR A 30 -10.62 -2.67 -4.16
C TYR A 30 -10.51 -2.23 -2.71
N MET A 31 -10.42 -3.22 -1.80
CA MET A 31 -10.61 -3.04 -0.36
C MET A 31 -9.69 -1.98 0.27
N ASP A 32 -8.40 -1.92 -0.08
CA ASP A 32 -7.47 -0.94 0.52
C ASP A 32 -7.89 0.50 0.15
N ALA A 33 -8.22 0.74 -1.12
CA ALA A 33 -8.68 2.04 -1.57
C ALA A 33 -10.07 2.40 -1.02
N GLU A 34 -10.96 1.40 -0.88
CA GLU A 34 -12.26 1.55 -0.20
C GLU A 34 -12.07 1.96 1.25
N TYR A 35 -11.11 1.32 1.96
CA TYR A 35 -10.80 1.65 3.36
C TYR A 35 -10.34 3.10 3.52
N TYR A 36 -9.39 3.53 2.71
CA TYR A 36 -8.89 4.91 2.81
C TYR A 36 -9.93 5.93 2.39
N PHE A 37 -10.78 5.61 1.42
CA PHE A 37 -11.91 6.46 1.05
C PHE A 37 -12.95 6.52 2.17
N ALA A 38 -13.35 5.38 2.75
CA ALA A 38 -14.28 5.30 3.88
C ALA A 38 -13.76 6.05 5.10
N GLY A 39 -12.49 5.86 5.46
CA GLY A 39 -11.84 6.60 6.53
C GLY A 39 -11.84 8.11 6.30
N GLY A 40 -11.59 8.56 5.06
CA GLY A 40 -11.72 9.98 4.68
C GLY A 40 -13.15 10.50 4.81
N LYS A 41 -14.16 9.70 4.41
CA LYS A 41 -15.58 10.02 4.56
C LYS A 41 -15.99 10.15 6.03
N LEU A 42 -15.55 9.22 6.88
CA LEU A 42 -15.79 9.26 8.33
C LEU A 42 -15.15 10.50 8.99
N ILE A 43 -13.90 10.85 8.63
CA ILE A 43 -13.27 12.08 9.11
C ILE A 43 -14.08 13.31 8.67
N TRP A 44 -14.56 13.36 7.43
CA TRP A 44 -15.37 14.45 6.90
C TRP A 44 -16.72 14.59 7.62
N GLN A 45 -17.29 13.47 8.08
CA GLN A 45 -18.51 13.40 8.88
C GLN A 45 -18.31 13.74 10.36
N GLY A 46 -17.05 13.89 10.83
CA GLY A 46 -16.72 14.15 12.23
C GLY A 46 -16.45 12.89 13.07
N GLU A 47 -16.45 11.71 12.45
CA GLU A 47 -16.26 10.39 13.10
C GLU A 47 -14.83 9.84 12.93
N ALA A 48 -13.83 10.70 13.09
CA ALA A 48 -12.44 10.44 12.71
C ALA A 48 -11.76 9.22 13.36
N PHE A 49 -12.23 8.76 14.53
CA PHE A 49 -11.52 7.75 15.33
C PHE A 49 -12.33 6.47 15.55
N ARG A 50 -13.47 6.32 14.90
CA ARG A 50 -14.35 5.16 15.00
C ARG A 50 -14.74 4.67 13.59
N GLU A 51 -14.82 3.34 13.44
CA GLU A 51 -15.19 2.66 12.20
C GLU A 51 -16.42 1.80 12.42
N PRO A 52 -17.49 1.97 11.64
CA PRO A 52 -18.68 1.12 11.71
C PRO A 52 -18.49 -0.22 10.98
N PHE A 53 -17.28 -0.53 10.55
CA PHE A 53 -16.92 -1.78 9.90
C PHE A 53 -15.65 -2.38 10.49
N LEU A 54 -15.52 -3.70 10.40
CA LEU A 54 -14.37 -4.45 10.89
C LEU A 54 -13.93 -5.49 9.85
N TRP A 55 -12.78 -5.27 9.19
CA TRP A 55 -12.29 -6.17 8.17
C TRP A 55 -11.33 -7.26 8.68
N ASN A 56 -10.80 -7.11 9.91
CA ASN A 56 -10.00 -8.12 10.60
C ASN A 56 -10.21 -8.05 12.11
N TYR A 57 -9.88 -9.12 12.82
CA TYR A 57 -10.10 -9.21 14.26
C TYR A 57 -8.85 -9.00 15.12
N LEU A 58 -7.69 -8.70 14.54
CA LEU A 58 -6.39 -8.66 15.25
C LEU A 58 -6.37 -7.75 16.48
N ALA A 59 -7.12 -6.67 16.48
CA ALA A 59 -7.20 -5.73 17.60
C ALA A 59 -8.14 -6.19 18.71
N ASP A 60 -8.92 -7.28 18.52
CA ASP A 60 -9.97 -7.77 19.44
C ASP A 60 -10.94 -6.67 19.90
N PRO A 61 -11.58 -5.92 18.99
CA PRO A 61 -12.48 -4.86 19.39
C PRO A 61 -13.71 -5.44 20.11
N LYS A 62 -14.27 -4.66 21.03
CA LYS A 62 -15.38 -5.11 21.88
C LYS A 62 -16.76 -4.88 21.27
N GLY A 63 -16.86 -4.25 20.11
CA GLY A 63 -18.11 -3.93 19.42
C GLY A 63 -17.89 -2.95 18.28
N LEU A 64 -18.98 -2.54 17.64
CA LEU A 64 -19.02 -1.48 16.65
C LEU A 64 -19.73 -0.24 17.21
N PRO A 65 -19.29 1.00 16.83
CA PRO A 65 -18.13 1.26 15.98
C PRO A 65 -16.80 0.96 16.67
N ALA A 66 -15.89 0.28 15.97
CA ALA A 66 -14.57 -0.09 16.45
C ALA A 66 -13.57 1.09 16.40
N PRO A 67 -12.45 1.04 17.17
CA PRO A 67 -11.38 2.03 17.01
C PRO A 67 -10.80 2.00 15.61
N ALA A 68 -10.74 3.16 14.94
CA ALA A 68 -10.27 3.29 13.58
C ALA A 68 -8.75 3.11 13.44
N PHE A 69 -8.30 2.72 12.24
CA PHE A 69 -6.89 2.66 11.85
C PHE A 69 -6.03 1.76 12.74
N THR A 70 -6.54 0.58 13.11
CA THR A 70 -5.81 -0.38 13.94
C THR A 70 -4.84 -1.26 13.17
N TYR A 71 -4.97 -1.33 11.84
CA TYR A 71 -4.12 -2.10 10.94
C TYR A 71 -3.50 -1.21 9.86
N TRP A 72 -4.32 -0.54 9.06
CA TRP A 72 -3.85 0.44 8.08
C TRP A 72 -3.68 1.82 8.72
N MET A 73 -2.65 2.55 8.30
CA MET A 73 -2.31 3.86 8.86
C MET A 73 -3.11 4.98 8.18
N PRO A 74 -3.38 6.12 8.85
CA PRO A 74 -4.43 7.06 8.46
C PRO A 74 -4.06 8.04 7.34
N LEU A 75 -2.80 8.19 6.91
CA LEU A 75 -2.39 9.31 6.03
C LEU A 75 -3.19 9.37 4.71
N ALA A 76 -3.44 8.23 4.07
CA ALA A 76 -4.21 8.23 2.82
C ALA A 76 -5.66 8.67 3.05
N SER A 77 -6.30 8.26 4.17
CA SER A 77 -7.63 8.76 4.56
C SER A 77 -7.64 10.26 4.86
N VAL A 78 -6.60 10.78 5.50
CA VAL A 78 -6.44 12.23 5.74
C VAL A 78 -6.31 13.00 4.42
N ILE A 79 -5.58 12.47 3.45
CA ILE A 79 -5.45 13.07 2.12
C ILE A 79 -6.80 13.01 1.36
N ALA A 80 -7.55 11.91 1.45
CA ALA A 80 -8.88 11.79 0.88
C ALA A 80 -9.85 12.81 1.53
N TRP A 81 -9.84 12.92 2.86
CA TRP A 81 -10.58 13.93 3.61
C TRP A 81 -10.24 15.36 3.17
N LEU A 82 -8.95 15.67 2.97
CA LEU A 82 -8.54 16.98 2.48
C LEU A 82 -9.16 17.28 1.10
N GLY A 83 -9.18 16.30 0.19
CA GLY A 83 -9.86 16.42 -1.09
C GLY A 83 -11.35 16.73 -0.92
N MET A 84 -12.05 15.96 -0.08
CA MET A 84 -13.48 16.15 0.22
C MET A 84 -13.77 17.54 0.80
N THR A 85 -12.90 17.99 1.73
CA THR A 85 -13.06 19.30 2.38
C THR A 85 -12.85 20.44 1.39
N LEU A 86 -11.81 20.38 0.55
CA LEU A 86 -11.54 21.40 -0.46
C LEU A 86 -12.61 21.45 -1.57
N GLY A 87 -13.15 20.29 -1.95
CA GLY A 87 -14.21 20.18 -2.95
C GLY A 87 -15.62 20.21 -2.38
N ASN A 88 -15.77 20.34 -1.06
CA ASN A 88 -17.05 20.35 -0.33
C ASN A 88 -17.99 19.19 -0.73
N SER A 89 -17.44 17.99 -0.88
CA SER A 89 -18.19 16.80 -1.28
C SER A 89 -17.49 15.52 -0.85
N ALA A 90 -18.23 14.58 -0.25
CA ALA A 90 -17.72 13.28 0.20
C ALA A 90 -17.76 12.19 -0.90
N ASN A 91 -17.81 12.56 -2.18
CA ASN A 91 -17.77 11.58 -3.25
C ASN A 91 -16.32 11.17 -3.61
N PHE A 92 -16.18 9.98 -4.18
CA PHE A 92 -14.86 9.41 -4.51
C PHE A 92 -14.09 10.26 -5.53
N GLN A 93 -14.77 10.85 -6.51
CA GLN A 93 -14.11 11.64 -7.57
C GLN A 93 -13.40 12.88 -7.00
N ILE A 94 -13.97 13.48 -5.97
CA ILE A 94 -13.40 14.62 -5.26
C ILE A 94 -12.32 14.15 -4.28
N ALA A 95 -12.58 13.08 -3.53
CA ALA A 95 -11.63 12.50 -2.58
C ALA A 95 -10.28 12.12 -3.22
N ARG A 96 -10.29 11.64 -4.47
CA ARG A 96 -9.06 11.22 -5.18
C ARG A 96 -8.27 12.36 -5.84
N LEU A 97 -8.81 13.57 -5.99
CA LEU A 97 -8.10 14.68 -6.66
C LEU A 97 -6.70 14.93 -6.10
N PRO A 98 -6.48 14.96 -4.78
CA PRO A 98 -5.13 15.10 -4.23
C PRO A 98 -4.19 13.98 -4.66
N PHE A 99 -4.68 12.74 -4.83
CA PHE A 99 -3.89 11.61 -5.28
C PHE A 99 -3.47 11.73 -6.74
N LEU A 100 -4.33 12.27 -7.62
CA LEU A 100 -3.96 12.60 -9.00
C LEU A 100 -2.84 13.65 -9.04
N ILE A 101 -2.96 14.68 -8.22
CA ILE A 101 -1.93 15.73 -8.09
C ILE A 101 -0.63 15.12 -7.57
N LEU A 102 -0.66 14.34 -6.49
CA LEU A 102 0.51 13.65 -5.94
C LEU A 102 1.16 12.76 -7.00
N SER A 103 0.39 11.92 -7.69
CA SER A 103 0.90 11.03 -8.72
C SER A 103 1.61 11.77 -9.85
N SER A 104 1.13 12.98 -10.21
CA SER A 104 1.77 13.80 -11.23
C SER A 104 3.17 14.30 -10.85
N PHE A 105 3.52 14.33 -9.56
CA PHE A 105 4.86 14.71 -9.07
C PHE A 105 5.88 13.56 -9.07
N ILE A 106 5.48 12.31 -9.34
CA ILE A 106 6.41 11.18 -9.41
C ILE A 106 7.47 11.37 -10.50
N PRO A 107 7.14 11.74 -11.78
CA PRO A 107 8.15 11.98 -12.79
C PRO A 107 9.13 13.13 -12.47
N PRO A 108 8.71 14.31 -11.99
CA PRO A 108 9.65 15.35 -11.55
C PRO A 108 10.59 14.91 -10.43
N LEU A 109 10.10 14.14 -9.46
CA LEU A 109 10.94 13.60 -8.38
C LEU A 109 11.92 12.54 -8.90
N THR A 110 11.50 11.71 -9.84
CA THR A 110 12.37 10.77 -10.55
C THR A 110 13.49 11.52 -11.30
N TYR A 111 13.15 12.65 -11.97
CA TYR A 111 14.15 13.52 -12.60
C TYR A 111 15.16 14.05 -11.58
N ALA A 112 14.68 14.58 -10.44
CA ALA A 112 15.53 15.13 -9.38
C ALA A 112 16.45 14.05 -8.78
N LEU A 113 15.92 12.85 -8.55
CA LEU A 113 16.67 11.69 -8.07
C LEU A 113 17.77 11.28 -9.06
N GLY A 114 17.42 11.12 -10.34
CA GLY A 114 18.37 10.78 -11.40
C GLY A 114 19.47 11.83 -11.57
N TRP A 115 19.12 13.10 -11.39
CA TRP A 115 20.10 14.18 -11.40
C TRP A 115 21.10 14.06 -10.25
N GLN A 116 20.65 13.68 -9.05
CA GLN A 116 21.51 13.52 -7.88
C GLN A 116 22.47 12.32 -8.00
N ILE A 117 22.11 11.27 -8.73
CA ILE A 117 22.97 10.10 -9.00
C ILE A 117 24.12 10.43 -9.98
N LYS A 118 24.48 11.68 -10.15
CA LYS A 118 25.47 12.17 -11.13
C LYS A 118 25.09 11.82 -12.57
N GLY A 119 23.81 11.71 -12.83
CA GLY A 119 23.29 11.54 -14.17
C GLY A 119 23.49 12.79 -15.01
N GLN A 120 23.62 12.60 -16.30
CA GLN A 120 23.50 13.67 -17.28
C GLN A 120 22.02 14.04 -17.45
N ARG A 121 21.72 15.27 -17.86
CA ARG A 121 20.36 15.77 -18.09
C ARG A 121 19.47 14.78 -18.84
N PHE A 122 19.95 14.23 -19.94
CA PHE A 122 19.19 13.30 -20.79
C PHE A 122 18.97 11.93 -20.13
N THR A 123 19.85 11.49 -19.22
CA THR A 123 19.68 10.26 -18.44
C THR A 123 18.58 10.45 -17.39
N ALA A 124 18.62 11.59 -16.66
CA ALA A 124 17.58 11.92 -15.69
C ALA A 124 16.21 12.15 -16.36
N LEU A 125 16.18 12.82 -17.51
CA LEU A 125 14.96 13.04 -18.28
C LEU A 125 14.35 11.71 -18.78
N PHE A 126 15.19 10.79 -19.28
CA PHE A 126 14.72 9.48 -19.71
C PHE A 126 14.14 8.65 -18.56
N ALA A 127 14.78 8.68 -17.37
CA ALA A 127 14.23 8.06 -16.17
C ALA A 127 12.84 8.63 -15.80
N ALA A 128 12.70 9.95 -15.86
CA ALA A 128 11.43 10.63 -15.58
C ALA A 128 10.32 10.31 -16.60
N ILE A 129 10.68 10.14 -17.88
CA ILE A 129 9.71 9.72 -18.92
C ILE A 129 9.30 8.25 -18.73
N MET A 130 10.22 7.36 -18.28
CA MET A 130 9.83 5.99 -17.94
C MET A 130 8.77 5.96 -16.81
N ALA A 131 8.78 6.93 -15.90
CA ALA A 131 7.78 7.03 -14.84
C ALA A 131 6.35 7.38 -15.34
N TRP A 132 6.19 7.80 -16.60
CA TRP A 132 4.87 7.92 -17.24
C TRP A 132 4.22 6.55 -17.49
N PHE A 133 5.01 5.50 -17.58
CA PHE A 133 4.58 4.14 -17.91
C PHE A 133 4.90 3.17 -16.75
N PRO A 134 4.24 3.32 -15.59
CA PRO A 134 4.58 2.59 -14.38
C PRO A 134 4.00 1.16 -14.36
N MET A 135 3.54 0.64 -15.49
CA MET A 135 2.99 -0.71 -15.67
C MET A 135 1.89 -1.03 -14.62
N TYR A 136 2.17 -1.97 -13.72
CA TYR A 136 1.23 -2.41 -12.68
C TYR A 136 0.71 -1.27 -11.80
N TYR A 137 1.55 -0.28 -11.51
CA TYR A 137 1.16 0.80 -10.61
C TYR A 137 0.13 1.77 -11.20
N LEU A 138 0.00 1.85 -12.55
CA LEU A 138 -0.91 2.82 -13.17
C LEU A 138 -2.34 2.67 -12.69
N ALA A 139 -2.82 1.44 -12.49
CA ALA A 139 -4.17 1.17 -11.99
C ALA A 139 -4.43 1.73 -10.57
N TYR A 140 -3.38 1.86 -9.76
CA TYR A 140 -3.47 2.20 -8.34
C TYR A 140 -3.12 3.66 -8.03
N LEU A 141 -2.40 4.34 -8.94
CA LEU A 141 -1.99 5.73 -8.72
C LEU A 141 -3.16 6.73 -8.67
N PRO A 142 -4.28 6.55 -9.44
CA PRO A 142 -5.40 7.48 -9.42
C PRO A 142 -6.39 7.25 -8.29
N THR A 143 -6.13 6.34 -7.35
CA THR A 143 -7.08 5.98 -6.29
C THR A 143 -6.64 6.47 -4.91
N THR A 144 -7.50 6.31 -3.93
CA THR A 144 -7.25 6.67 -2.53
C THR A 144 -6.39 5.61 -1.83
N ASP A 145 -5.13 5.44 -2.26
CA ASP A 145 -4.19 4.46 -1.69
C ASP A 145 -2.80 5.06 -1.47
N THR A 146 -1.91 4.30 -0.87
CA THR A 146 -0.58 4.70 -0.41
C THR A 146 0.50 4.68 -1.49
N PHE A 147 0.24 4.13 -2.70
CA PHE A 147 1.27 3.95 -3.74
C PHE A 147 1.93 5.27 -4.18
N ALA A 148 1.13 6.27 -4.56
CA ALA A 148 1.66 7.58 -4.95
C ALA A 148 2.39 8.26 -3.79
N ILE A 149 1.82 8.18 -2.59
CA ILE A 149 2.40 8.73 -1.36
C ILE A 149 3.79 8.12 -1.11
N TYR A 150 3.91 6.78 -1.20
CA TYR A 150 5.16 6.09 -0.95
C TYR A 150 6.22 6.34 -2.03
N MET A 151 5.85 6.44 -3.30
CA MET A 151 6.79 6.83 -4.37
C MET A 151 7.36 8.23 -4.15
N ILE A 152 6.53 9.17 -3.72
CA ILE A 152 6.93 10.55 -3.43
C ILE A 152 7.81 10.61 -2.19
N LEU A 153 7.31 10.11 -1.06
CA LEU A 153 8.02 10.18 0.21
C LEU A 153 9.34 9.38 0.15
N GLY A 154 9.34 8.21 -0.48
CA GLY A 154 10.53 7.41 -0.71
C GLY A 154 11.58 8.14 -1.57
N SER A 155 11.14 8.85 -2.62
CA SER A 155 12.05 9.66 -3.45
C SER A 155 12.69 10.79 -2.65
N ILE A 156 11.89 11.52 -1.85
CA ILE A 156 12.38 12.63 -1.02
C ILE A 156 13.32 12.08 0.07
N TRP A 157 12.93 10.96 0.71
CA TRP A 157 13.75 10.28 1.70
C TRP A 157 15.12 9.88 1.12
N LEU A 158 15.16 9.27 -0.06
CA LEU A 158 16.40 8.87 -0.75
C LEU A 158 17.26 10.08 -1.09
N ILE A 159 16.67 11.18 -1.55
CA ILE A 159 17.37 12.44 -1.83
C ILE A 159 18.05 12.98 -0.56
N LEU A 160 17.36 12.96 0.58
CA LEU A 160 17.89 13.41 1.86
C LEU A 160 18.96 12.43 2.39
N ALA A 161 18.71 11.13 2.31
CA ALA A 161 19.63 10.08 2.72
C ALA A 161 20.96 10.12 1.93
N GLY A 162 20.90 10.39 0.63
CA GLY A 162 22.08 10.59 -0.21
C GLY A 162 22.95 11.78 0.19
N LYS A 163 22.45 12.68 1.04
CA LYS A 163 23.16 13.87 1.55
C LYS A 163 23.39 13.83 3.06
N VAL A 164 23.17 12.70 3.72
CA VAL A 164 23.13 12.59 5.19
C VAL A 164 24.37 13.17 5.89
N SER A 165 25.57 12.96 5.34
CA SER A 165 26.82 13.49 5.91
C SER A 165 26.97 15.01 5.84
N GLY A 166 26.28 15.68 4.93
CA GLY A 166 26.27 17.14 4.75
C GLY A 166 24.94 17.80 5.10
N LEU A 167 24.02 17.07 5.73
CA LEU A 167 22.70 17.58 6.03
C LEU A 167 22.77 18.62 7.16
N GLY A 168 22.30 19.85 6.89
CA GLY A 168 22.15 20.87 7.93
C GLY A 168 20.96 20.60 8.85
N LYS A 169 20.83 21.39 9.93
CA LYS A 169 19.78 21.24 10.95
C LYS A 169 18.35 21.17 10.36
N GLY A 170 18.01 22.08 9.44
CA GLY A 170 16.71 22.08 8.75
C GLY A 170 16.48 20.83 7.90
N GLY A 171 17.52 20.30 7.27
CA GLY A 171 17.46 19.05 6.52
C GLY A 171 17.23 17.83 7.42
N CYS A 172 17.83 17.79 8.61
CA CYS A 172 17.56 16.73 9.60
C CYS A 172 16.11 16.77 10.08
N PHE A 173 15.59 17.95 10.39
CA PHE A 173 14.19 18.13 10.79
C PHE A 173 13.23 17.66 9.66
N LEU A 174 13.49 18.08 8.43
CA LEU A 174 12.71 17.65 7.27
C LEU A 174 12.77 16.12 7.07
N ALA A 175 13.96 15.51 7.23
CA ALA A 175 14.09 14.05 7.15
C ALA A 175 13.26 13.33 8.23
N GLY A 176 13.16 13.92 9.42
CA GLY A 176 12.27 13.45 10.48
C GLY A 176 10.80 13.51 10.06
N ILE A 177 10.35 14.66 9.52
CA ILE A 177 8.98 14.82 9.00
C ILE A 177 8.69 13.78 7.90
N ILE A 178 9.59 13.61 6.92
CA ILE A 178 9.39 12.64 5.82
C ILE A 178 9.31 11.21 6.36
N SER A 179 10.19 10.83 7.29
CA SER A 179 10.13 9.51 7.93
C SER A 179 8.86 9.33 8.77
N GLY A 180 8.39 10.38 9.43
CA GLY A 180 7.11 10.40 10.13
C GLY A 180 5.92 10.23 9.19
N LEU A 181 5.90 10.93 8.06
CA LEU A 181 4.86 10.79 7.04
C LEU A 181 4.86 9.39 6.40
N MET A 182 6.04 8.79 6.17
CA MET A 182 6.12 7.39 5.71
C MET A 182 5.49 6.44 6.74
N HIS A 183 5.76 6.65 8.04
CA HIS A 183 5.13 5.85 9.09
C HIS A 183 3.62 6.15 9.21
N PHE A 184 3.20 7.39 9.08
CA PHE A 184 1.79 7.77 9.11
C PHE A 184 1.01 7.29 7.87
N ALA A 185 1.71 6.97 6.76
CA ALA A 185 1.15 6.33 5.59
C ALA A 185 1.05 4.80 5.73
N ARG A 186 2.06 4.15 6.34
CA ARG A 186 2.13 2.68 6.47
C ARG A 186 2.94 2.29 7.71
N ALA A 187 2.52 1.23 8.38
CA ALA A 187 3.19 0.74 9.60
C ALA A 187 4.69 0.40 9.38
N ASP A 188 5.06 -0.09 8.19
CA ASP A 188 6.44 -0.37 7.81
C ASP A 188 7.30 0.91 7.65
N GLY A 189 6.70 2.08 7.57
CA GLY A 189 7.37 3.38 7.62
C GLY A 189 8.21 3.62 8.87
N LEU A 190 7.91 2.94 9.99
CA LEU A 190 8.74 2.95 11.19
C LEU A 190 10.20 2.55 10.90
N PHE A 191 10.39 1.56 10.05
CA PHE A 191 11.75 1.08 9.71
C PHE A 191 12.54 2.09 8.87
N TRP A 192 11.88 2.90 8.05
CA TRP A 192 12.52 4.01 7.34
C TRP A 192 13.07 5.06 8.31
N MET A 193 12.36 5.33 9.40
CA MET A 193 12.83 6.20 10.47
C MET A 193 14.10 5.61 11.13
N PHE A 194 14.09 4.34 11.49
CA PHE A 194 15.24 3.68 12.10
C PHE A 194 16.47 3.67 11.18
N ILE A 195 16.28 3.37 9.89
CA ILE A 195 17.38 3.35 8.91
C ILE A 195 18.02 4.75 8.82
N PHE A 196 17.19 5.82 8.69
CA PHE A 196 17.71 7.18 8.61
C PHE A 196 18.41 7.60 9.89
N PHE A 197 17.86 7.24 11.05
CA PHE A 197 18.48 7.47 12.35
C PHE A 197 19.87 6.85 12.43
N VAL A 198 20.01 5.58 12.06
CA VAL A 198 21.30 4.89 12.05
C VAL A 198 22.27 5.55 11.07
N MET A 199 21.81 5.98 9.91
CA MET A 199 22.65 6.71 8.94
C MET A 199 23.14 8.06 9.51
N LEU A 200 22.30 8.82 10.22
CA LEU A 200 22.69 10.06 10.89
C LEU A 200 23.75 9.83 11.97
N VAL A 201 23.54 8.81 12.80
CA VAL A 201 24.50 8.45 13.86
C VAL A 201 25.86 8.06 13.24
N ASN A 202 25.87 7.22 12.21
CA ASN A 202 27.09 6.80 11.52
C ASN A 202 27.81 7.99 10.86
N ALA A 203 27.08 8.90 10.23
CA ALA A 203 27.64 10.12 9.66
C ALA A 203 28.31 10.99 10.74
N GLY A 204 27.68 11.09 11.92
CA GLY A 204 28.24 11.81 13.08
C GLY A 204 29.52 11.19 13.63
N ILE A 205 29.55 9.85 13.75
CA ILE A 205 30.76 9.14 14.19
C ILE A 205 31.89 9.35 13.18
N GLY A 206 31.60 9.33 11.88
CA GLY A 206 32.56 9.58 10.82
C GLY A 206 33.22 10.97 10.94
N LYS A 207 32.42 12.03 11.15
CA LYS A 207 32.90 13.40 11.37
C LYS A 207 33.79 13.51 12.60
N ARG A 208 33.41 12.91 13.72
CA ARG A 208 34.22 12.91 14.95
C ARG A 208 35.61 12.28 14.74
N ARG A 209 35.68 11.19 13.96
CA ARG A 209 36.96 10.54 13.63
C ARG A 209 37.89 11.42 12.77
N GLN A 210 37.30 12.35 11.99
CA GLN A 210 38.04 13.33 11.17
C GLN A 210 38.37 14.61 11.93
N GLN A 211 38.19 14.63 13.26
CA GLN A 211 38.41 15.78 14.15
C GLN A 211 37.57 17.03 13.82
N GLU A 212 36.49 16.87 13.07
CA GLU A 212 35.47 17.93 12.95
C GLU A 212 34.75 18.08 14.30
N LYS A 213 34.75 19.30 14.86
CA LYS A 213 34.34 19.58 16.26
C LYS A 213 32.84 19.33 16.56
N ASP A 214 32.00 19.17 15.56
CA ASP A 214 30.56 19.10 15.78
C ASP A 214 30.01 17.68 15.55
N PHE A 215 29.86 16.92 16.65
CA PHE A 215 28.97 15.77 16.62
C PHE A 215 27.55 16.26 16.35
N PRO A 216 26.78 15.68 15.41
CA PRO A 216 25.48 16.20 14.98
C PRO A 216 24.36 15.90 15.98
N PHE A 217 24.63 15.97 17.31
CA PHE A 217 23.62 15.68 18.34
C PHE A 217 22.37 16.54 18.13
N GLY A 218 22.54 17.84 17.86
CA GLY A 218 21.45 18.73 17.53
C GLY A 218 20.68 18.32 16.26
N GLY A 219 21.36 17.73 15.27
CA GLY A 219 20.73 17.19 14.07
C GLY A 219 19.87 15.95 14.37
N ILE A 220 20.36 15.07 15.25
CA ILE A 220 19.60 13.87 15.70
C ILE A 220 18.35 14.30 16.47
N LEU A 221 18.47 15.24 17.40
CA LEU A 221 17.33 15.78 18.15
C LEU A 221 16.29 16.41 17.24
N LEU A 222 16.73 17.18 16.23
CA LEU A 222 15.81 17.79 15.26
C LEU A 222 15.16 16.75 14.34
N PHE A 223 15.87 15.69 13.96
CA PHE A 223 15.28 14.55 13.23
C PHE A 223 14.17 13.90 14.06
N LEU A 224 14.43 13.57 15.32
CA LEU A 224 13.43 12.99 16.22
C LEU A 224 12.27 13.97 16.46
N ALA A 225 12.54 15.25 16.63
CA ALA A 225 11.49 16.26 16.76
C ALA A 225 10.61 16.35 15.51
N GLY A 226 11.19 16.35 14.30
CA GLY A 226 10.44 16.33 13.05
C GLY A 226 9.56 15.07 12.91
N TYR A 227 10.08 13.91 13.31
CA TYR A 227 9.31 12.67 13.33
C TYR A 227 8.14 12.75 14.33
N LEU A 228 8.37 13.24 15.54
CA LEU A 228 7.35 13.36 16.58
C LEU A 228 6.30 14.44 16.27
N VAL A 229 6.62 15.47 15.51
CA VAL A 229 5.62 16.44 15.01
C VAL A 229 4.53 15.74 14.21
N VAL A 230 4.89 14.70 13.43
CA VAL A 230 3.92 13.92 12.66
C VAL A 230 3.28 12.82 13.51
N MET A 231 4.10 12.03 14.20
CA MET A 231 3.65 10.80 14.86
C MET A 231 3.20 10.99 16.32
N GLY A 232 3.53 12.12 16.94
CA GLY A 232 3.26 12.32 18.37
C GLY A 232 1.77 12.29 18.71
N GLY A 233 0.94 12.98 17.92
CA GLY A 233 -0.51 12.93 18.09
C GLY A 233 -1.10 11.52 17.89
N TRP A 234 -0.55 10.76 16.94
CA TRP A 234 -0.94 9.37 16.70
C TRP A 234 -0.59 8.43 17.86
N TYR A 235 0.61 8.56 18.41
CA TYR A 235 1.01 7.81 19.60
C TYR A 235 0.20 8.21 20.83
N GLY A 236 -0.11 9.50 21.01
CA GLY A 236 -0.99 9.98 22.07
C GLY A 236 -2.39 9.38 21.99
N ARG A 237 -2.99 9.35 20.79
CA ARG A 237 -4.28 8.69 20.54
C ARG A 237 -4.23 7.20 20.88
N ASN A 238 -3.21 6.48 20.39
CA ASN A 238 -3.08 5.06 20.68
C ASN A 238 -2.91 4.78 22.18
N TRP A 239 -2.16 5.62 22.88
CA TRP A 239 -2.02 5.52 24.33
C TRP A 239 -3.35 5.71 25.06
N MET A 240 -4.15 6.68 24.64
CA MET A 240 -5.48 6.90 25.24
C MET A 240 -6.44 5.75 24.96
N GLU A 241 -6.43 5.17 23.74
CA GLU A 241 -7.36 4.12 23.34
C GLU A 241 -6.93 2.73 23.82
N PHE A 242 -5.63 2.40 23.74
CA PHE A 242 -5.13 1.03 23.95
C PHE A 242 -4.16 0.90 25.13
N GLN A 243 -3.77 1.99 25.78
CA GLN A 243 -2.70 2.04 26.80
C GLN A 243 -1.33 1.53 26.26
N THR A 244 -1.13 1.59 24.96
CA THR A 244 0.10 1.23 24.24
C THR A 244 0.35 2.19 23.10
N LEU A 245 1.61 2.33 22.65
CA LEU A 245 1.96 3.20 21.51
C LEU A 245 1.49 2.62 20.17
N PHE A 246 1.31 1.31 20.09
CA PHE A 246 0.87 0.60 18.87
C PHE A 246 -0.43 -0.17 19.17
N PRO A 247 -1.36 -0.25 18.20
CA PRO A 247 -2.56 -1.07 18.35
C PRO A 247 -2.21 -2.54 18.68
N PRO A 248 -3.00 -3.25 19.48
CA PRO A 248 -2.73 -4.64 19.88
C PRO A 248 -2.57 -5.61 18.69
N GLY A 249 -3.27 -5.35 17.59
CA GLY A 249 -3.20 -6.13 16.37
C GLY A 249 -1.81 -6.20 15.73
N ASN A 250 -0.98 -5.16 15.92
CA ASN A 250 0.37 -5.14 15.36
C ASN A 250 1.27 -6.23 15.93
N GLN A 251 1.15 -6.54 17.22
CA GLN A 251 1.89 -7.63 17.88
C GLN A 251 1.38 -9.00 17.43
N ARG A 252 0.06 -9.17 17.31
CA ARG A 252 -0.57 -10.42 16.89
C ARG A 252 -0.27 -10.77 15.44
N ALA A 253 -0.07 -9.77 14.58
CA ALA A 253 0.36 -9.98 13.21
C ALA A 253 1.72 -10.71 13.08
N LEU A 254 2.55 -10.75 14.13
CA LEU A 254 3.78 -11.53 14.19
C LEU A 254 3.53 -13.04 14.38
N PHE A 255 2.37 -13.44 14.89
CA PHE A 255 2.05 -14.80 15.27
C PHE A 255 1.09 -15.51 14.33
N LEU A 256 0.86 -14.95 13.14
CA LEU A 256 0.03 -15.58 12.11
C LEU A 256 0.70 -16.86 11.60
N HIS A 257 -0.09 -17.91 11.49
CA HIS A 257 0.29 -19.19 10.86
C HIS A 257 -0.21 -19.29 9.41
N SER A 258 -1.21 -18.49 9.08
CA SER A 258 -1.75 -18.33 7.72
C SER A 258 -2.27 -16.90 7.52
N TYR A 259 -2.50 -16.50 6.27
CA TYR A 259 -3.14 -15.23 5.98
C TYR A 259 -4.55 -15.14 6.60
N ASN A 260 -5.29 -16.23 6.61
CA ASN A 260 -6.65 -16.27 7.11
C ASN A 260 -6.75 -16.09 8.62
N ASP A 261 -5.64 -16.19 9.37
CA ASP A 261 -5.62 -15.89 10.80
C ASP A 261 -5.90 -14.39 11.11
N LEU A 262 -5.84 -13.51 10.11
CA LEU A 262 -6.37 -12.14 10.22
C LEU A 262 -7.85 -12.12 10.62
N PHE A 263 -8.59 -13.13 10.20
CA PHE A 263 -10.02 -13.30 10.44
C PHE A 263 -10.34 -14.27 11.61
N ARG A 264 -9.34 -14.64 12.42
CA ARG A 264 -9.53 -15.47 13.61
C ARG A 264 -10.12 -14.66 14.75
N TYR A 265 -11.18 -15.21 15.36
CA TYR A 265 -11.82 -14.63 16.53
C TYR A 265 -11.98 -15.68 17.66
N PRO A 266 -11.59 -15.37 18.92
CA PRO A 266 -10.90 -14.16 19.36
C PRO A 266 -9.41 -14.15 18.92
N ALA A 267 -8.89 -12.98 18.58
CA ALA A 267 -7.49 -12.85 18.17
C ALA A 267 -6.48 -13.02 19.31
N SER A 268 -6.93 -13.07 20.56
CA SER A 268 -6.11 -13.42 21.73
C SER A 268 -5.52 -14.84 21.66
N GLU A 269 -6.07 -15.73 20.82
CA GLU A 269 -5.49 -17.04 20.52
C GLU A 269 -4.17 -16.96 19.72
N LEU A 270 -3.93 -15.85 19.01
CA LEU A 270 -2.71 -15.64 18.23
C LEU A 270 -1.53 -15.32 19.15
N THR A 271 -0.81 -16.35 19.55
CA THR A 271 0.33 -16.31 20.48
C THR A 271 1.57 -16.93 19.83
N PHE A 272 2.72 -16.77 20.47
CA PHE A 272 3.94 -17.47 20.04
C PHE A 272 3.78 -19.00 20.04
N ALA A 273 3.04 -19.56 21.00
CA ALA A 273 2.73 -20.98 21.03
C ALA A 273 1.85 -21.39 19.83
N TYR A 274 0.88 -20.56 19.45
CA TYR A 274 0.08 -20.78 18.26
C TYR A 274 0.94 -20.78 16.97
N LEU A 275 1.88 -19.84 16.86
CA LEU A 275 2.81 -19.82 15.70
C LEU A 275 3.62 -21.11 15.57
N LEU A 276 3.99 -21.75 16.70
CA LEU A 276 4.80 -22.98 16.71
C LEU A 276 3.99 -24.27 16.77
N LYS A 277 2.64 -24.22 16.73
CA LYS A 277 1.75 -25.38 16.93
C LYS A 277 2.04 -26.57 16.01
N ASP A 278 2.44 -26.28 14.75
CA ASP A 278 2.74 -27.29 13.73
C ASP A 278 4.26 -27.48 13.53
N GLY A 279 5.07 -26.96 14.47
CA GLY A 279 6.53 -27.04 14.46
C GLY A 279 7.20 -25.96 13.59
N VAL A 280 8.51 -26.08 13.42
CA VAL A 280 9.34 -25.05 12.74
C VAL A 280 9.34 -25.24 11.22
N THR A 281 9.13 -26.45 10.73
CA THR A 281 9.22 -26.78 9.30
C THR A 281 8.24 -25.97 8.43
N PRO A 282 6.94 -25.88 8.75
CA PRO A 282 6.01 -25.03 8.02
C PRO A 282 6.45 -23.55 8.00
N LEU A 283 6.96 -23.06 9.13
CA LEU A 283 7.42 -21.67 9.24
C LEU A 283 8.56 -21.37 8.25
N ILE A 284 9.52 -22.29 8.10
CA ILE A 284 10.61 -22.12 7.13
C ILE A 284 10.04 -22.14 5.71
N TYR A 285 9.13 -23.07 5.40
CA TYR A 285 8.51 -23.17 4.09
C TYR A 285 7.77 -21.89 3.70
N ASP A 286 6.96 -21.33 4.61
CA ASP A 286 6.20 -20.11 4.38
C ASP A 286 7.12 -18.90 4.09
N ARG A 287 8.26 -18.80 4.80
CA ARG A 287 9.25 -17.74 4.55
C ARG A 287 9.92 -17.90 3.20
N LEU A 288 10.32 -19.13 2.85
CA LEU A 288 10.89 -19.41 1.53
C LEU A 288 9.91 -19.15 0.40
N TYR A 289 8.63 -19.52 0.60
CA TYR A 289 7.57 -19.20 -0.34
C TYR A 289 7.39 -17.67 -0.50
N ALA A 290 7.30 -16.93 0.61
CA ALA A 290 7.18 -15.48 0.60
C ALA A 290 8.40 -14.80 -0.06
N ILE A 291 9.63 -15.29 0.17
CA ILE A 291 10.83 -14.83 -0.53
C ILE A 291 10.68 -15.00 -2.04
N GLY A 292 10.23 -16.18 -2.49
CA GLY A 292 9.98 -16.47 -3.91
C GLY A 292 8.95 -15.54 -4.53
N GLN A 293 7.79 -15.35 -3.89
CA GLN A 293 6.72 -14.48 -4.36
C GLN A 293 7.13 -13.00 -4.39
N ASN A 294 7.80 -12.52 -3.34
CA ASN A 294 8.30 -11.15 -3.29
C ASN A 294 9.42 -10.91 -4.32
N PHE A 295 10.24 -11.93 -4.61
CA PHE A 295 11.23 -11.84 -5.67
C PHE A 295 10.59 -11.80 -7.07
N GLN A 296 9.50 -12.53 -7.30
CA GLN A 296 8.71 -12.40 -8.54
C GLN A 296 8.13 -10.99 -8.65
N THR A 297 7.58 -10.44 -7.58
CA THR A 297 7.08 -9.06 -7.52
C THR A 297 8.19 -8.05 -7.83
N LEU A 298 9.40 -8.25 -7.29
CA LEU A 298 10.57 -7.43 -7.61
C LEU A 298 10.84 -7.39 -9.12
N ILE A 299 10.94 -8.56 -9.76
CA ILE A 299 11.28 -8.64 -11.20
C ILE A 299 10.11 -8.17 -12.07
N ALA A 300 8.90 -8.65 -11.81
CA ALA A 300 7.76 -8.39 -12.67
C ALA A 300 7.24 -6.96 -12.53
N VAL A 301 7.13 -6.46 -11.30
CA VAL A 301 6.51 -5.16 -11.03
C VAL A 301 7.55 -4.05 -10.99
N GLN A 302 8.52 -4.11 -10.07
CA GLN A 302 9.47 -3.01 -9.88
C GLN A 302 10.46 -2.90 -11.03
N MET A 303 11.04 -4.01 -11.45
CA MET A 303 11.99 -4.02 -12.57
C MET A 303 11.33 -4.17 -13.93
N GLN A 304 9.99 -4.21 -13.95
CA GLN A 304 9.21 -4.18 -15.19
C GLN A 304 9.73 -5.18 -16.24
N ILE A 305 10.24 -6.32 -15.78
CA ILE A 305 10.86 -7.42 -16.52
C ILE A 305 12.05 -6.93 -17.40
N LEU A 306 11.78 -6.11 -18.41
CA LEU A 306 12.76 -5.61 -19.37
C LEU A 306 13.85 -4.74 -18.72
N LEU A 307 13.51 -4.01 -17.68
CA LEU A 307 14.45 -3.11 -17.01
C LEU A 307 15.43 -3.85 -16.08
N PHE A 308 15.17 -5.13 -15.73
CA PHE A 308 16.02 -5.90 -14.81
C PHE A 308 17.50 -5.92 -15.21
N PRO A 309 17.88 -6.34 -16.44
CA PRO A 309 19.30 -6.34 -16.82
C PRO A 309 19.90 -4.93 -16.84
N LEU A 310 19.14 -3.93 -17.26
CA LEU A 310 19.59 -2.53 -17.25
C LEU A 310 19.74 -2.00 -15.83
N PHE A 311 18.79 -2.31 -14.94
CA PHE A 311 18.90 -1.99 -13.52
C PHE A 311 20.17 -2.58 -12.91
N MET A 312 20.46 -3.86 -13.16
CA MET A 312 21.68 -4.53 -12.65
C MET A 312 22.96 -3.84 -13.13
N LEU A 313 23.04 -3.47 -14.41
CA LEU A 313 24.20 -2.73 -14.94
C LEU A 313 24.33 -1.33 -14.31
N GLY A 314 23.24 -0.62 -14.13
CA GLY A 314 23.23 0.70 -13.50
C GLY A 314 23.56 0.62 -12.01
N TYR A 315 22.97 -0.34 -11.31
CA TYR A 315 23.27 -0.62 -9.91
C TYR A 315 24.75 -0.92 -9.69
N TRP A 316 25.32 -1.84 -10.45
CA TRP A 316 26.74 -2.20 -10.34
C TRP A 316 27.65 -0.99 -10.55
N LYS A 317 27.32 -0.15 -11.54
CA LYS A 317 28.07 1.09 -11.83
C LYS A 317 27.97 2.12 -10.72
N LYS A 318 26.80 2.23 -10.07
CA LYS A 318 26.46 3.31 -9.13
C LYS A 318 26.37 2.86 -7.66
N ARG A 319 26.69 1.60 -7.34
CA ARG A 319 26.51 1.01 -6.00
C ARG A 319 27.24 1.75 -4.86
N SER A 320 28.27 2.51 -5.18
CA SER A 320 29.03 3.30 -4.20
C SER A 320 28.47 4.71 -4.00
N GLU A 321 27.50 5.13 -4.80
CA GLU A 321 26.84 6.43 -4.60
C GLU A 321 25.98 6.39 -3.32
N PRO A 322 26.08 7.41 -2.43
CA PRO A 322 25.39 7.38 -1.13
C PRO A 322 23.88 7.12 -1.24
N ILE A 323 23.23 7.68 -2.25
CA ILE A 323 21.80 7.50 -2.48
C ILE A 323 21.44 6.06 -2.89
N VAL A 324 22.29 5.40 -3.68
CA VAL A 324 22.10 4.01 -4.09
C VAL A 324 22.37 3.07 -2.93
N LEU A 325 23.41 3.34 -2.14
CA LEU A 325 23.71 2.59 -0.92
C LEU A 325 22.56 2.68 0.10
N ALA A 326 22.04 3.89 0.34
CA ALA A 326 20.88 4.12 1.22
C ALA A 326 19.64 3.35 0.72
N GLY A 327 19.36 3.43 -0.59
CA GLY A 327 18.27 2.69 -1.22
C GLY A 327 18.43 1.18 -1.10
N SER A 328 19.66 0.66 -1.25
CA SER A 328 19.95 -0.78 -1.11
C SER A 328 19.73 -1.28 0.32
N ILE A 329 20.19 -0.52 1.32
CA ILE A 329 19.97 -0.86 2.75
C ILE A 329 18.47 -0.86 3.05
N ALA A 330 17.76 0.19 2.66
CA ALA A 330 16.33 0.29 2.88
C ALA A 330 15.57 -0.83 2.17
N TRP A 331 15.93 -1.14 0.91
CA TRP A 331 15.35 -2.24 0.16
C TRP A 331 15.56 -3.59 0.83
N LEU A 332 16.80 -3.91 1.26
CA LEU A 332 17.10 -5.16 1.95
C LEU A 332 16.30 -5.32 3.24
N VAL A 333 16.18 -4.24 4.03
CA VAL A 333 15.37 -4.25 5.26
C VAL A 333 13.90 -4.50 4.93
N MET A 334 13.32 -3.76 3.96
CA MET A 334 11.91 -3.92 3.60
C MET A 334 11.64 -5.30 2.99
N PHE A 335 12.51 -5.81 2.11
CA PHE A 335 12.39 -7.15 1.54
C PHE A 335 12.46 -8.24 2.63
N GLY A 336 13.42 -8.11 3.57
CA GLY A 336 13.54 -9.02 4.70
C GLY A 336 12.33 -9.00 5.62
N LEU A 337 11.83 -7.81 5.97
CA LEU A 337 10.63 -7.67 6.80
C LEU A 337 9.41 -8.32 6.15
N MET A 338 9.15 -8.03 4.88
CA MET A 338 7.99 -8.53 4.15
C MET A 338 8.10 -9.99 3.73
N SER A 339 9.30 -10.59 3.80
CA SER A 339 9.50 -11.99 3.44
C SER A 339 9.69 -12.90 4.66
N VAL A 340 10.30 -12.39 5.73
CA VAL A 340 10.68 -13.20 6.88
C VAL A 340 9.84 -12.90 8.12
N VAL A 341 9.62 -11.61 8.42
CA VAL A 341 8.89 -11.20 9.64
C VAL A 341 7.39 -11.25 9.41
N PHE A 342 6.92 -10.69 8.29
CA PHE A 342 5.50 -10.63 7.91
C PHE A 342 5.25 -11.37 6.58
N PRO A 343 5.54 -12.70 6.48
CA PRO A 343 5.51 -13.40 5.20
C PRO A 343 4.13 -13.33 4.55
N PHE A 344 3.05 -13.55 5.30
CA PHE A 344 1.70 -13.62 4.75
C PHE A 344 1.18 -12.26 4.26
N ALA A 345 1.35 -11.21 5.03
CA ALA A 345 1.04 -9.85 4.59
C ALA A 345 1.96 -9.41 3.43
N GLY A 346 3.23 -9.82 3.48
CA GLY A 346 4.26 -9.45 2.51
C GLY A 346 3.92 -9.86 1.09
N TRP A 347 3.77 -11.17 0.84
CA TRP A 347 3.53 -11.68 -0.51
C TRP A 347 2.10 -11.40 -1.02
N ARG A 348 1.15 -11.16 -0.13
CA ARG A 348 -0.24 -10.79 -0.47
C ARG A 348 -0.45 -9.29 -0.75
N GLY A 349 0.60 -8.52 -0.99
CA GLY A 349 0.52 -7.11 -1.36
C GLY A 349 1.36 -6.18 -0.49
N GLY A 350 1.71 -6.56 0.74
CA GLY A 350 2.50 -5.71 1.64
C GLY A 350 3.84 -5.29 1.03
N TYR A 351 4.55 -6.22 0.36
CA TYR A 351 5.78 -5.90 -0.36
C TYR A 351 5.54 -5.05 -1.60
N PHE A 352 4.45 -5.28 -2.33
CA PHE A 352 4.07 -4.47 -3.49
C PHE A 352 3.87 -3.00 -3.11
N HIS A 353 3.18 -2.72 -2.00
CA HIS A 353 3.02 -1.37 -1.46
C HIS A 353 4.34 -0.78 -0.93
N ALA A 354 5.04 -1.51 -0.05
CA ALA A 354 6.29 -1.02 0.55
C ALA A 354 7.36 -0.70 -0.48
N SER A 355 7.45 -1.52 -1.53
CA SER A 355 8.45 -1.38 -2.58
C SER A 355 8.17 -0.26 -3.58
N ALA A 356 6.97 0.32 -3.60
CA ALA A 356 6.65 1.49 -4.40
C ALA A 356 7.60 2.67 -4.11
N ALA A 357 8.11 2.79 -2.87
CA ALA A 357 9.08 3.81 -2.48
C ALA A 357 10.40 3.76 -3.28
N PHE A 358 10.76 2.59 -3.81
CA PHE A 358 12.00 2.38 -4.58
C PHE A 358 11.81 2.53 -6.08
N GLN A 359 10.57 2.55 -6.58
CA GLN A 359 10.30 2.54 -8.01
C GLN A 359 10.98 3.67 -8.78
N PRO A 360 11.01 4.94 -8.32
CA PRO A 360 11.75 6.02 -8.97
C PRO A 360 13.26 5.76 -9.06
N LEU A 361 13.86 5.13 -8.04
CA LEU A 361 15.28 4.75 -8.06
C LEU A 361 15.56 3.66 -9.09
N VAL A 362 14.65 2.70 -9.26
CA VAL A 362 14.78 1.65 -10.29
C VAL A 362 14.84 2.25 -11.69
N TRP A 363 13.96 3.20 -12.03
CA TRP A 363 14.00 3.89 -13.33
C TRP A 363 15.31 4.68 -13.53
N CYS A 364 15.79 5.34 -12.48
CA CYS A 364 17.08 6.04 -12.54
C CYS A 364 18.25 5.10 -12.83
N LEU A 365 18.31 3.98 -12.12
CA LEU A 365 19.39 2.99 -12.30
C LEU A 365 19.28 2.26 -13.64
N ALA A 366 18.09 1.95 -14.12
CA ALA A 366 17.87 1.38 -15.45
C ALA A 366 18.35 2.34 -16.55
N SER A 367 18.07 3.64 -16.41
CA SER A 367 18.56 4.67 -17.34
C SER A 367 20.11 4.76 -17.37
N GLU A 368 20.75 4.69 -16.20
CA GLU A 368 22.23 4.62 -16.10
C GLU A 368 22.78 3.34 -16.71
N GLY A 369 22.10 2.21 -16.52
CA GLY A 369 22.46 0.92 -17.08
C GLY A 369 22.39 0.89 -18.60
N LEU A 370 21.39 1.54 -19.20
CA LEU A 370 21.30 1.70 -20.63
C LEU A 370 22.54 2.40 -21.20
N GLY A 371 23.01 3.48 -20.56
CA GLY A 371 24.25 4.14 -20.94
C GLY A 371 25.48 3.20 -20.87
N SER A 372 25.52 2.35 -19.84
CA SER A 372 26.59 1.35 -19.69
C SER A 372 26.53 0.27 -20.78
N PHE A 373 25.34 -0.21 -21.11
CA PHE A 373 25.10 -1.19 -22.16
C PHE A 373 25.50 -0.65 -23.54
N VAL A 374 25.08 0.56 -23.88
CA VAL A 374 25.47 1.19 -25.16
C VAL A 374 26.98 1.42 -25.24
N ASN A 375 27.62 1.89 -24.16
CA ASN A 375 29.08 2.05 -24.13
C ASN A 375 29.84 0.72 -24.33
N TRP A 376 29.29 -0.39 -23.85
CA TRP A 376 29.80 -1.72 -24.14
C TRP A 376 29.68 -2.05 -25.64
N GLY A 377 28.50 -1.78 -26.26
CA GLY A 377 28.26 -1.98 -27.68
C GLY A 377 29.16 -1.15 -28.57
N VAL A 378 29.42 0.12 -28.21
CA VAL A 378 30.40 0.98 -28.91
C VAL A 378 31.79 0.34 -28.93
N ARG A 379 32.28 -0.12 -27.75
CA ARG A 379 33.62 -0.68 -27.62
C ARG A 379 33.77 -2.07 -28.27
N LYS A 380 32.74 -2.92 -28.22
CA LYS A 380 32.81 -4.32 -28.65
C LYS A 380 32.18 -4.60 -30.00
N ARG A 381 31.29 -3.74 -30.46
CA ARG A 381 30.50 -3.95 -31.69
C ARG A 381 30.57 -2.76 -32.66
N GLY A 382 31.30 -1.70 -32.34
CA GLY A 382 31.44 -0.53 -33.18
C GLY A 382 30.14 0.31 -33.34
N TRP A 383 29.22 0.25 -32.37
CA TRP A 383 27.97 1.02 -32.45
C TRP A 383 28.23 2.52 -32.44
N ASN A 384 27.39 3.26 -33.20
CA ASN A 384 27.31 4.70 -33.00
C ASN A 384 26.53 5.00 -31.68
N ALA A 385 27.20 5.63 -30.73
CA ALA A 385 26.65 5.85 -29.38
C ALA A 385 25.32 6.63 -29.40
N THR A 386 25.24 7.69 -30.22
CA THR A 386 24.05 8.55 -30.30
C THR A 386 22.87 7.79 -30.91
N GLN A 387 23.08 7.11 -32.00
CA GLN A 387 22.04 6.32 -32.69
C GLN A 387 21.57 5.16 -31.77
N ALA A 388 22.50 4.41 -31.18
CA ALA A 388 22.17 3.31 -30.29
C ALA A 388 21.34 3.78 -29.07
N LEU A 389 21.72 4.89 -28.44
CA LEU A 389 20.95 5.45 -27.33
C LEU A 389 19.52 5.85 -27.76
N GLN A 390 19.36 6.47 -28.93
CA GLN A 390 18.05 6.84 -29.44
C GLN A 390 17.18 5.62 -29.71
N VAL A 391 17.71 4.62 -30.43
CA VAL A 391 16.99 3.39 -30.76
C VAL A 391 16.54 2.65 -29.50
N PHE A 392 17.45 2.42 -28.54
CA PHE A 392 17.10 1.70 -27.31
C PHE A 392 16.15 2.48 -26.40
N ARG A 393 16.27 3.81 -26.32
CA ARG A 393 15.30 4.63 -25.57
C ARG A 393 13.89 4.53 -26.16
N VAL A 394 13.76 4.67 -27.48
CA VAL A 394 12.47 4.53 -28.16
C VAL A 394 11.90 3.13 -27.94
N PHE A 395 12.72 2.09 -28.12
CA PHE A 395 12.30 0.69 -27.88
C PHE A 395 11.80 0.46 -26.44
N ILE A 396 12.56 0.93 -25.44
CA ILE A 396 12.18 0.77 -24.04
C ILE A 396 10.87 1.50 -23.75
N LEU A 397 10.72 2.76 -24.18
CA LEU A 397 9.48 3.52 -23.95
C LEU A 397 8.28 2.89 -24.64
N PHE A 398 8.46 2.40 -25.87
CA PHE A 398 7.40 1.72 -26.61
C PHE A 398 6.97 0.42 -25.92
N PHE A 399 7.93 -0.38 -25.46
CA PHE A 399 7.67 -1.59 -24.69
C PHE A 399 6.92 -1.29 -23.38
N LEU A 400 7.39 -0.30 -22.59
CA LEU A 400 6.75 0.11 -21.35
C LEU A 400 5.33 0.65 -21.60
N LEU A 401 5.12 1.42 -22.66
CA LEU A 401 3.81 1.90 -23.07
C LEU A 401 2.86 0.73 -23.34
N ILE A 402 3.27 -0.21 -24.21
CA ILE A 402 2.44 -1.37 -24.57
C ILE A 402 2.06 -2.18 -23.32
N LEU A 403 3.04 -2.50 -22.47
CA LEU A 403 2.77 -3.28 -21.27
C LEU A 403 1.90 -2.50 -20.28
N THR A 404 2.11 -1.20 -20.12
CA THR A 404 1.28 -0.36 -19.25
C THR A 404 -0.16 -0.34 -19.72
N VAL A 405 -0.39 -0.12 -21.02
CA VAL A 405 -1.74 -0.13 -21.62
C VAL A 405 -2.39 -1.52 -21.51
N TYR A 406 -1.63 -2.57 -21.79
CA TYR A 406 -2.13 -3.95 -21.69
C TYR A 406 -2.55 -4.30 -20.25
N LEU A 407 -1.68 -4.04 -19.27
CA LEU A 407 -1.97 -4.33 -17.87
C LEU A 407 -3.11 -3.46 -17.34
N TYR A 408 -3.16 -2.20 -17.74
CA TYR A 408 -4.26 -1.31 -17.41
C TYR A 408 -5.59 -1.80 -18.01
N LYS A 409 -5.57 -2.22 -19.28
CA LYS A 409 -6.74 -2.84 -19.91
C LYS A 409 -7.22 -4.05 -19.14
N VAL A 410 -6.33 -4.97 -18.79
CA VAL A 410 -6.69 -6.22 -18.09
C VAL A 410 -7.21 -5.93 -16.68
N ARG A 411 -6.59 -4.98 -15.96
CA ARG A 411 -6.89 -4.75 -14.54
C ARG A 411 -8.04 -3.78 -14.31
N VAL A 412 -8.26 -2.83 -15.21
CA VAL A 412 -9.22 -1.74 -15.02
C VAL A 412 -10.38 -1.82 -16.02
N ILE A 413 -10.07 -1.92 -17.31
CA ILE A 413 -11.10 -1.83 -18.38
C ILE A 413 -11.82 -3.17 -18.59
N GLY A 414 -11.06 -4.27 -18.69
CA GLY A 414 -11.61 -5.57 -19.06
C GLY A 414 -11.93 -5.66 -20.55
N ASN A 415 -13.01 -6.37 -20.89
CA ASN A 415 -13.45 -6.61 -22.26
C ASN A 415 -14.52 -5.62 -22.74
N ASP A 416 -15.18 -4.93 -21.82
CA ASP A 416 -16.27 -3.99 -22.13
C ASP A 416 -15.97 -2.62 -21.52
N LEU A 417 -15.81 -1.60 -22.36
CA LEU A 417 -15.56 -0.21 -21.95
C LEU A 417 -16.73 0.39 -21.16
N SER A 418 -17.96 -0.08 -21.39
CA SER A 418 -19.15 0.40 -20.70
C SER A 418 -19.30 -0.21 -19.29
N GLN A 419 -18.59 -1.32 -19.03
CA GLN A 419 -18.61 -2.05 -17.77
C GLN A 419 -17.19 -2.43 -17.32
N PRO A 420 -16.41 -1.45 -16.84
CA PRO A 420 -15.04 -1.73 -16.41
C PRO A 420 -15.00 -2.79 -15.30
N VAL A 421 -14.04 -3.71 -15.41
CA VAL A 421 -13.77 -4.75 -14.38
C VAL A 421 -13.47 -4.10 -13.02
N TRP A 422 -12.91 -2.90 -13.03
CA TRP A 422 -12.66 -2.13 -11.83
C TRP A 422 -13.90 -1.87 -10.97
N GLU A 423 -15.07 -1.78 -11.60
CA GLU A 423 -16.34 -1.48 -10.92
C GLU A 423 -17.10 -2.74 -10.45
N GLU A 424 -16.60 -3.95 -10.72
CA GLU A 424 -17.29 -5.21 -10.40
C GLU A 424 -17.56 -5.37 -8.90
N SER A 425 -16.58 -5.01 -8.04
CA SER A 425 -16.75 -5.07 -6.58
C SER A 425 -17.89 -4.17 -6.13
N GLN A 426 -17.93 -2.93 -6.57
CA GLN A 426 -18.97 -1.98 -6.20
C GLN A 426 -20.35 -2.41 -6.70
N LYS A 427 -20.46 -2.89 -7.95
CA LYS A 427 -21.71 -3.41 -8.51
C LYS A 427 -22.23 -4.59 -7.68
N ARG A 428 -21.36 -5.52 -7.32
CA ARG A 428 -21.73 -6.67 -6.49
C ARG A 428 -22.25 -6.23 -5.12
N GLN A 429 -21.56 -5.31 -4.45
CA GLN A 429 -22.01 -4.78 -3.16
C GLN A 429 -23.36 -4.07 -3.28
N ALA A 430 -23.60 -3.34 -4.37
CA ALA A 430 -24.90 -2.71 -4.62
C ALA A 430 -26.03 -3.74 -4.82
N GLN A 431 -25.77 -4.85 -5.54
CA GLN A 431 -26.74 -5.93 -5.74
C GLN A 431 -27.04 -6.65 -4.41
N ILE A 432 -26.03 -6.95 -3.61
CA ILE A 432 -26.18 -7.54 -2.27
C ILE A 432 -27.02 -6.62 -1.38
N CYS A 433 -26.73 -5.31 -1.41
CA CYS A 433 -27.47 -4.32 -0.65
C CYS A 433 -28.97 -4.29 -1.05
N HIS A 434 -29.25 -4.38 -2.35
CA HIS A 434 -30.62 -4.44 -2.85
C HIS A 434 -31.34 -5.73 -2.40
N ALA A 435 -30.69 -6.89 -2.55
CA ALA A 435 -31.22 -8.18 -2.11
C ALA A 435 -31.52 -8.17 -0.60
N LEU A 436 -30.60 -7.67 0.21
CA LEU A 436 -30.75 -7.59 1.65
C LEU A 436 -31.95 -6.72 2.07
N ARG A 437 -32.19 -5.60 1.38
CA ARG A 437 -33.37 -4.75 1.63
C ARG A 437 -34.70 -5.46 1.37
N GLY A 438 -34.75 -6.40 0.45
CA GLY A 438 -35.92 -7.24 0.17
C GLY A 438 -36.20 -8.28 1.25
N VAL A 439 -35.16 -8.71 1.96
CA VAL A 439 -35.21 -9.78 2.97
C VAL A 439 -35.49 -9.22 4.37
N ILE A 440 -34.93 -8.07 4.69
CA ILE A 440 -35.07 -7.43 6.01
C ILE A 440 -36.35 -6.61 6.04
N THR A 441 -37.32 -7.05 6.83
CA THR A 441 -38.61 -6.39 7.01
C THR A 441 -38.79 -5.86 8.43
N GLY A 442 -39.41 -4.69 8.61
CA GLY A 442 -39.78 -4.15 9.92
C GLY A 442 -38.66 -3.39 10.67
N GLU A 443 -38.69 -3.46 12.01
CA GLU A 443 -37.76 -2.78 12.91
C GLU A 443 -36.30 -3.29 12.84
N GLU A 444 -36.07 -4.47 12.25
CA GLU A 444 -34.73 -5.02 11.98
C GLU A 444 -33.88 -4.18 11.01
N ARG A 445 -34.41 -3.04 10.51
CA ARG A 445 -33.84 -2.29 9.38
C ARG A 445 -32.63 -1.43 9.67
N SER A 446 -32.34 -1.01 10.90
CA SER A 446 -31.43 0.15 11.06
C SER A 446 -30.14 -0.08 11.84
N GLU A 447 -30.02 -0.99 12.78
CA GLU A 447 -28.90 -0.97 13.72
C GLU A 447 -28.00 -2.22 13.70
N GLU A 448 -28.47 -3.34 13.15
CA GLU A 448 -27.74 -4.60 13.20
C GLU A 448 -26.59 -4.68 12.19
N ALA A 449 -25.43 -5.12 12.65
CA ALA A 449 -24.28 -5.33 11.77
C ALA A 449 -24.49 -6.55 10.85
N ILE A 450 -23.83 -6.53 9.70
CA ILE A 450 -23.84 -7.61 8.69
C ILE A 450 -22.48 -8.28 8.67
N MET A 451 -22.45 -9.62 8.58
CA MET A 451 -21.21 -10.37 8.39
C MET A 451 -21.01 -10.66 6.89
N ILE A 452 -19.91 -10.14 6.32
CA ILE A 452 -19.62 -10.23 4.88
C ILE A 452 -18.10 -10.16 4.63
N ASN A 453 -17.62 -10.70 3.50
CA ASN A 453 -16.18 -10.74 3.20
C ASN A 453 -15.55 -9.36 3.01
N ASN A 454 -16.24 -8.44 2.35
CA ASN A 454 -15.78 -7.05 2.20
C ASN A 454 -16.70 -6.08 2.99
N PRO A 455 -16.51 -5.96 4.32
CA PRO A 455 -17.35 -5.10 5.14
C PRO A 455 -17.22 -3.61 4.81
N ILE A 456 -16.08 -3.19 4.28
CA ILE A 456 -15.81 -1.79 3.91
C ILE A 456 -16.61 -1.39 2.67
N GLY A 457 -16.49 -2.18 1.59
CA GLY A 457 -17.26 -1.98 0.36
C GLY A 457 -18.77 -2.04 0.61
N PHE A 458 -19.19 -2.97 1.47
CA PHE A 458 -20.59 -3.08 1.90
C PHE A 458 -21.05 -1.82 2.66
N TYR A 459 -20.27 -1.33 3.63
CA TYR A 459 -20.58 -0.09 4.34
C TYR A 459 -20.69 1.12 3.39
N LEU A 460 -19.79 1.26 2.45
CA LEU A 460 -19.80 2.35 1.47
C LEU A 460 -21.07 2.36 0.61
N MET A 461 -21.65 1.19 0.33
CA MET A 461 -22.84 1.04 -0.53
C MET A 461 -24.16 1.01 0.25
N CYS A 462 -24.17 0.41 1.44
CA CYS A 462 -25.38 0.16 2.22
C CYS A 462 -25.53 1.09 3.42
N GLU A 463 -24.46 1.78 3.82
CA GLU A 463 -24.38 2.63 5.01
C GLU A 463 -24.78 1.89 6.31
N ARG A 464 -24.50 0.56 6.35
CA ARG A 464 -24.73 -0.31 7.51
C ARG A 464 -23.42 -0.83 8.06
N SER A 465 -23.39 -0.99 9.37
CA SER A 465 -22.25 -1.61 10.07
C SER A 465 -22.01 -3.02 9.54
N ALA A 466 -20.73 -3.40 9.40
CA ALA A 466 -20.38 -4.73 8.89
C ALA A 466 -19.09 -5.27 9.50
N VAL A 467 -19.00 -6.59 9.58
CA VAL A 467 -17.80 -7.33 10.04
C VAL A 467 -17.40 -8.41 9.05
N SER A 468 -16.11 -8.72 8.98
CA SER A 468 -15.62 -9.82 8.15
C SER A 468 -16.16 -11.19 8.59
N VAL A 469 -16.27 -12.11 7.65
CA VAL A 469 -16.56 -13.51 7.94
C VAL A 469 -15.38 -14.14 8.70
N PRO A 470 -15.58 -14.66 9.94
CA PRO A 470 -14.49 -15.23 10.71
C PRO A 470 -14.09 -16.63 10.22
N VAL A 471 -12.83 -17.00 10.46
CA VAL A 471 -12.33 -18.37 10.31
C VAL A 471 -12.67 -19.19 11.54
N GLY A 472 -13.09 -20.47 11.36
CA GLY A 472 -13.44 -21.37 12.44
C GLY A 472 -14.90 -21.86 12.41
N GLY A 473 -15.56 -21.76 11.24
CA GLY A 473 -16.88 -22.30 10.98
C GLY A 473 -18.01 -21.71 11.84
N GLU A 474 -19.08 -22.48 12.07
CA GLU A 474 -20.26 -22.01 12.81
C GLU A 474 -19.96 -21.54 14.24
N ARG A 475 -18.97 -22.13 14.91
CA ARG A 475 -18.57 -21.69 16.26
C ARG A 475 -18.07 -20.25 16.25
N ALA A 476 -17.20 -19.92 15.29
CA ALA A 476 -16.66 -18.56 15.18
C ALA A 476 -17.74 -17.57 14.73
N ILE A 477 -18.62 -17.98 13.78
CA ILE A 477 -19.79 -17.17 13.37
C ILE A 477 -20.64 -16.80 14.57
N ARG A 478 -21.00 -17.78 15.45
CA ARG A 478 -21.79 -17.51 16.65
C ARG A 478 -21.10 -16.57 17.63
N MET A 479 -19.78 -16.74 17.84
CA MET A 479 -19.02 -15.88 18.75
C MET A 479 -19.01 -14.43 18.25
N VAL A 480 -18.74 -14.23 16.97
CA VAL A 480 -18.74 -12.92 16.32
C VAL A 480 -20.14 -12.32 16.30
N ALA A 481 -21.17 -13.12 15.95
CA ALA A 481 -22.55 -12.68 15.91
C ALA A 481 -23.02 -12.12 17.28
N ARG A 482 -22.69 -12.82 18.38
CA ARG A 482 -23.00 -12.34 19.74
C ARG A 482 -22.22 -11.08 20.12
N GLN A 483 -20.94 -11.02 19.75
CA GLN A 483 -20.08 -9.89 20.13
C GLN A 483 -20.44 -8.58 19.41
N PHE A 484 -20.85 -8.68 18.16
CA PHE A 484 -21.06 -7.53 17.27
C PHE A 484 -22.55 -7.35 16.87
N GLU A 485 -23.46 -8.10 17.51
CA GLU A 485 -24.91 -8.04 17.27
C GLU A 485 -25.28 -8.28 15.80
N VAL A 486 -24.65 -9.31 15.18
CA VAL A 486 -24.84 -9.66 13.77
C VAL A 486 -25.94 -10.69 13.63
N ARG A 487 -26.94 -10.44 12.78
CA ARG A 487 -28.03 -11.40 12.48
C ARG A 487 -27.99 -12.00 11.09
N PHE A 488 -27.21 -11.43 10.18
CA PHE A 488 -27.14 -11.92 8.81
C PHE A 488 -25.70 -12.18 8.41
N LEU A 489 -25.49 -13.37 7.79
CA LEU A 489 -24.23 -13.77 7.17
C LEU A 489 -24.42 -13.76 5.66
N ILE A 490 -23.56 -13.06 4.96
CA ILE A 490 -23.47 -13.06 3.50
C ILE A 490 -22.18 -13.78 3.12
N LEU A 491 -22.33 -14.95 2.47
CA LEU A 491 -21.21 -15.70 1.93
C LEU A 491 -21.07 -15.40 0.44
N GLU A 492 -19.91 -14.94 0.05
CA GLU A 492 -19.50 -14.76 -1.35
C GLU A 492 -18.59 -15.91 -1.78
N SER A 493 -18.18 -15.96 -3.06
CA SER A 493 -17.29 -16.99 -3.59
C SER A 493 -15.93 -17.08 -2.88
N ASP A 494 -15.44 -15.96 -2.33
CA ASP A 494 -14.24 -15.90 -1.50
C ASP A 494 -14.61 -16.03 -0.01
N HIS A 495 -14.80 -17.25 0.46
CA HIS A 495 -15.19 -17.57 1.83
C HIS A 495 -14.15 -18.49 2.50
N PRO A 496 -14.11 -18.53 3.86
CA PRO A 496 -13.31 -19.53 4.58
C PRO A 496 -13.63 -20.95 4.15
N ALA A 497 -12.61 -21.81 4.04
CA ALA A 497 -12.76 -23.19 3.55
C ALA A 497 -13.79 -24.00 4.37
N GLU A 498 -13.91 -23.73 5.66
CA GLU A 498 -14.85 -24.39 6.57
C GLU A 498 -16.33 -24.07 6.26
N LEU A 499 -16.57 -23.03 5.45
CA LEU A 499 -17.90 -22.60 5.04
C LEU A 499 -18.22 -22.98 3.59
N ALA A 500 -17.35 -23.71 2.91
CA ALA A 500 -17.53 -24.11 1.51
C ALA A 500 -18.84 -24.87 1.28
N ASP A 501 -19.20 -25.78 2.18
CA ASP A 501 -20.45 -26.52 2.08
C ASP A 501 -21.68 -25.62 2.10
N TYR A 502 -21.64 -24.52 2.85
CA TYR A 502 -22.73 -23.56 2.91
C TYR A 502 -22.86 -22.71 1.64
N PHE A 503 -21.78 -22.58 0.90
CA PHE A 503 -21.80 -21.85 -0.36
C PHE A 503 -22.19 -22.76 -1.54
N PHE A 504 -21.56 -23.94 -1.67
CA PHE A 504 -21.77 -24.84 -2.81
C PHE A 504 -23.00 -25.79 -2.67
N ALA A 505 -23.35 -26.16 -1.45
CA ALA A 505 -24.52 -27.01 -1.12
C ALA A 505 -25.32 -26.35 0.02
N PRO A 506 -26.00 -25.22 -0.24
CA PRO A 506 -26.68 -24.44 0.79
C PRO A 506 -27.69 -25.30 1.59
N ARG A 507 -27.57 -25.25 2.90
CA ARG A 507 -28.42 -25.98 3.85
C ARG A 507 -28.73 -25.20 5.09
N ASN A 508 -29.84 -25.52 5.73
CA ASN A 508 -30.20 -25.00 7.04
C ASN A 508 -29.57 -25.85 8.14
N THR A 509 -29.15 -25.17 9.22
CA THR A 509 -28.68 -25.80 10.46
C THR A 509 -29.38 -25.18 11.65
N GLY A 510 -29.04 -25.64 12.88
CA GLY A 510 -29.55 -24.99 14.10
C GLY A 510 -29.04 -23.54 14.29
N VAL A 511 -28.03 -23.13 13.52
CA VAL A 511 -27.37 -21.81 13.62
C VAL A 511 -27.73 -20.92 12.42
N LEU A 512 -27.79 -21.50 11.23
CA LEU A 512 -27.94 -20.77 9.97
C LEU A 512 -29.18 -21.23 9.22
N THR A 513 -30.04 -20.29 8.86
CA THR A 513 -31.18 -20.52 7.95
C THR A 513 -30.95 -19.73 6.67
N LEU A 514 -30.94 -20.42 5.54
CA LEU A 514 -30.83 -19.82 4.21
C LEU A 514 -32.06 -18.97 3.90
N ILE A 515 -31.83 -17.76 3.45
CA ILE A 515 -32.89 -16.81 3.10
C ILE A 515 -32.87 -16.46 1.62
N ASP A 516 -31.67 -16.25 1.06
CA ASP A 516 -31.48 -15.96 -0.36
C ASP A 516 -30.35 -16.81 -0.92
N ASN A 517 -30.56 -17.35 -2.13
CA ASN A 517 -29.65 -18.28 -2.79
C ASN A 517 -29.35 -17.82 -4.21
N GLN A 518 -28.35 -16.98 -4.37
CA GLN A 518 -27.88 -16.52 -5.67
C GLN A 518 -26.59 -17.26 -6.08
N PRO A 519 -26.24 -17.36 -7.35
CA PRO A 519 -25.00 -17.98 -7.78
C PRO A 519 -23.75 -17.35 -7.14
N GLU A 520 -23.73 -16.03 -6.97
CA GLU A 520 -22.59 -15.25 -6.53
C GLU A 520 -22.53 -15.05 -5.01
N TRP A 521 -23.66 -15.16 -4.31
CA TRP A 521 -23.75 -15.04 -2.85
C TRP A 521 -24.87 -15.88 -2.26
N LYS A 522 -24.76 -16.13 -0.94
CA LYS A 522 -25.81 -16.78 -0.12
C LYS A 522 -26.05 -15.90 1.10
N ILE A 523 -27.32 -15.61 1.40
CA ILE A 523 -27.70 -14.87 2.60
C ILE A 523 -28.30 -15.84 3.60
N TYR A 524 -27.71 -15.89 4.79
CA TYR A 524 -28.17 -16.69 5.92
C TYR A 524 -28.61 -15.79 7.07
N ARG A 525 -29.70 -16.16 7.74
CA ARG A 525 -30.04 -15.64 9.06
C ARG A 525 -29.29 -16.46 10.10
N ILE A 526 -28.64 -15.78 11.07
CA ILE A 526 -27.96 -16.38 12.18
C ILE A 526 -28.95 -16.47 13.35
N HIS A 527 -29.14 -17.67 13.89
CA HIS A 527 -29.98 -17.88 15.09
C HIS A 527 -29.10 -17.90 16.33
N GLU A 528 -29.51 -17.13 17.33
CA GLU A 528 -29.00 -17.29 18.67
C GLU A 528 -29.59 -18.58 19.24
N THR A 529 -28.79 -19.63 19.35
CA THR A 529 -29.16 -20.77 20.20
C THR A 529 -28.93 -20.35 21.66
N PRO A 530 -29.90 -20.63 22.56
CA PRO A 530 -29.79 -20.30 23.97
C PRO A 530 -28.53 -20.88 24.65
#